data_dfba2c29f4d4ecb7c02d039db527d8d5
#
_entry.id   dfba2c29f4d4ecb7c02d039db527d8d5
#
_cell.length_a   1.000
_cell.length_b   1.000
_cell.length_c   1.000
_cell.angle_alpha   90.00
_cell.angle_beta   90.00
_cell.angle_gamma   90.00
#
_symmetry.space_group_name_H-M   'P 1'
#
loop_
_entity.id
_entity.type
_entity.pdbx_description
1 polymer ?
#
loop_
_entity_poly.entity_id
_entity_poly.type
_entity_poly.pdbx_seq_one_letter_code
_entity_poly.pdbx_strand_id
1 'polypeptide(L)'
;MKKYHKVEKVAFVKETLTLIVDGKQYTFPLADISKRLTDASPAERDKYEISPAGYGIHWPLIDEDLSIDGLIGAKHKGPQTKESISA
;
A
#
# COMPACT_ATOMS: atom_id res chain seq x y z
N MET A 1 10.96 9.05 17.31
CA MET A 1 10.54 8.23 16.25
C MET A 1 9.13 8.52 15.80
N LYS A 2 8.92 8.52 14.51
CA LYS A 2 7.64 8.80 14.00
C LYS A 2 6.71 7.62 14.14
N LYS A 3 5.57 7.83 14.71
CA LYS A 3 4.63 6.77 14.90
C LYS A 3 3.49 6.77 13.94
N TYR A 4 3.40 7.76 13.10
CA TYR A 4 2.33 7.83 12.15
C TYR A 4 2.79 8.52 10.89
N HIS A 5 2.00 8.43 9.85
CA HIS A 5 2.34 8.98 8.56
C HIS A 5 1.24 9.89 8.04
N LYS A 6 1.62 10.82 7.20
CA LYS A 6 0.66 11.67 6.57
C LYS A 6 0.44 11.11 5.18
N VAL A 7 -0.69 10.48 4.96
CA VAL A 7 -1.02 9.90 3.67
C VAL A 7 -1.73 10.97 2.87
N GLU A 8 -1.07 11.47 1.86
CA GLU A 8 -1.58 12.57 1.06
C GLU A 8 -2.31 12.17 -0.21
N LYS A 9 -2.03 11.00 -0.72
CA LYS A 9 -2.68 10.55 -1.92
C LYS A 9 -2.72 9.04 -2.01
N VAL A 10 -3.82 8.51 -2.46
CA VAL A 10 -3.96 7.09 -2.75
C VAL A 10 -4.60 7.02 -4.12
N ALA A 11 -3.95 6.40 -5.07
CA ALA A 11 -4.49 6.31 -6.42
C ALA A 11 -4.13 4.98 -7.06
N PHE A 12 -4.96 4.53 -7.96
CA PHE A 12 -4.70 3.30 -8.69
C PHE A 12 -4.56 3.66 -10.16
N VAL A 13 -3.47 3.22 -10.77
CA VAL A 13 -3.26 3.43 -12.18
C VAL A 13 -3.02 2.06 -12.76
N LYS A 14 -3.98 1.52 -13.48
CA LYS A 14 -3.94 0.17 -13.99
C LYS A 14 -3.73 -0.79 -12.83
N GLU A 15 -2.72 -1.61 -12.86
CA GLU A 15 -2.50 -2.58 -11.79
C GLU A 15 -1.44 -2.09 -10.79
N THR A 16 -1.36 -0.81 -10.59
CA THR A 16 -0.36 -0.21 -9.71
C THR A 16 -1.02 0.71 -8.69
N LEU A 17 -0.59 0.62 -7.46
CA LEU A 17 -1.04 1.52 -6.41
C LEU A 17 0.01 2.62 -6.25
N THR A 18 -0.42 3.86 -6.26
CA THR A 18 0.47 4.99 -6.02
C THR A 18 0.07 5.66 -4.72
N LEU A 19 1.05 5.88 -3.87
CA LEU A 19 0.83 6.56 -2.59
C LEU A 19 1.76 7.75 -2.49
N ILE A 20 1.28 8.82 -1.89
CA ILE A 20 2.15 9.90 -1.49
C ILE A 20 2.06 9.94 0.03
N VAL A 21 3.16 9.66 0.70
CA VAL A 21 3.20 9.57 2.14
C VAL A 21 4.36 10.40 2.64
N ASP A 22 4.09 11.30 3.54
CA ASP A 22 5.10 12.19 4.13
C ASP A 22 5.89 12.92 3.05
N GLY A 23 5.23 13.31 2.00
CA GLY A 23 5.84 14.06 0.91
C GLY A 23 6.59 13.24 -0.12
N LYS A 24 6.61 11.92 0.02
CA LYS A 24 7.30 11.07 -0.94
C LYS A 24 6.32 10.20 -1.70
N GLN A 25 6.58 10.00 -2.97
CA GLN A 25 5.71 9.17 -3.80
C GLN A 25 6.25 7.75 -3.88
N TYR A 26 5.38 6.79 -3.70
CA TYR A 26 5.72 5.38 -3.77
C TYR A 26 4.76 4.70 -4.73
N THR A 27 5.26 3.76 -5.52
CA THR A 27 4.40 2.99 -6.41
C THR A 27 4.63 1.51 -6.18
N PHE A 28 3.56 0.76 -6.21
CA PHE A 28 3.62 -0.68 -5.93
C PHE A 28 2.77 -1.43 -6.93
N PRO A 29 3.33 -2.40 -7.65
CA PRO A 29 2.48 -3.26 -8.48
C PRO A 29 1.56 -4.03 -7.54
N LEU A 30 0.28 -4.09 -7.83
CA LEU A 30 -0.66 -4.76 -6.94
C LEU A 30 -0.33 -6.22 -6.73
N ALA A 31 0.18 -6.88 -7.75
CA ALA A 31 0.52 -8.27 -7.63
C ALA A 31 1.60 -8.53 -6.58
N ASP A 32 2.39 -7.51 -6.27
CA ASP A 32 3.45 -7.66 -5.29
C ASP A 32 2.97 -7.40 -3.87
N ILE A 33 1.86 -6.74 -3.71
CA ILE A 33 1.43 -6.33 -2.37
C ILE A 33 0.10 -6.93 -1.94
N SER A 34 -0.79 -7.27 -2.85
CA SER A 34 -2.10 -7.76 -2.45
C SER A 34 -2.83 -8.47 -3.58
N LYS A 35 -3.05 -9.74 -3.42
CA LYS A 35 -3.79 -10.48 -4.41
C LYS A 35 -5.24 -10.03 -4.38
N ARG A 36 -5.78 -9.69 -3.22
CA ARG A 36 -7.16 -9.24 -3.13
C ARG A 36 -7.37 -7.96 -3.93
N LEU A 37 -6.43 -7.04 -3.87
CA LEU A 37 -6.54 -5.81 -4.62
C LEU A 37 -6.36 -6.09 -6.11
N THR A 38 -5.50 -7.03 -6.47
CA THR A 38 -5.29 -7.38 -7.86
C THR A 38 -6.59 -7.90 -8.47
N ASP A 39 -7.34 -8.68 -7.70
CA ASP A 39 -8.58 -9.27 -8.18
C ASP A 39 -9.80 -8.35 -8.01
N ALA A 40 -9.63 -7.24 -7.36
CA ALA A 40 -10.75 -6.34 -7.06
C ALA A 40 -11.16 -5.51 -8.27
N SER A 41 -12.41 -5.10 -8.29
CA SER A 41 -12.90 -4.23 -9.34
C SER A 41 -12.47 -2.79 -9.04
N PRO A 42 -12.52 -1.91 -10.02
CA PRO A 42 -12.18 -0.51 -9.78
C PRO A 42 -13.02 0.10 -8.67
N ALA A 43 -14.30 -0.25 -8.60
CA ALA A 43 -15.16 0.30 -7.57
C ALA A 43 -14.73 -0.17 -6.19
N GLU A 44 -14.28 -1.42 -6.09
CA GLU A 44 -13.83 -1.94 -4.81
C GLU A 44 -12.52 -1.29 -4.39
N ARG A 45 -11.63 -1.02 -5.34
CA ARG A 45 -10.36 -0.36 -5.04
C ARG A 45 -10.59 1.08 -4.59
N ASP A 46 -11.62 1.72 -5.09
CA ASP A 46 -11.90 3.10 -4.73
C ASP A 46 -12.54 3.27 -3.36
N LYS A 47 -13.01 2.19 -2.75
CA LYS A 47 -13.62 2.28 -1.45
C LYS A 47 -12.60 1.89 -0.40
N TYR A 48 -11.85 2.85 0.09
CA TYR A 48 -10.86 2.58 1.10
C TYR A 48 -10.97 3.58 2.23
N GLU A 49 -10.41 3.23 3.37
CA GLU A 49 -10.38 4.08 4.54
C GLU A 49 -8.96 4.13 5.04
N ILE A 50 -8.47 5.32 5.34
CA ILE A 50 -7.13 5.47 5.89
C ILE A 50 -7.27 5.53 7.39
N SER A 51 -6.52 4.70 8.11
CA SER A 51 -6.67 4.64 9.54
C SER A 51 -6.18 5.92 10.17
N PRO A 52 -6.65 6.25 11.38
CA PRO A 52 -6.19 7.43 12.08
C PRO A 52 -4.67 7.38 12.18
N ALA A 53 -4.03 8.52 12.05
CA ALA A 53 -2.59 8.65 12.12
C ALA A 53 -1.85 7.97 10.95
N GLY A 54 -2.58 7.53 9.93
CA GLY A 54 -1.95 7.00 8.73
C GLY A 54 -1.21 5.70 8.90
N TYR A 55 -1.65 4.84 9.81
CA TYR A 55 -0.98 3.56 10.01
C TYR A 55 -1.24 2.58 8.88
N GLY A 56 -2.39 2.61 8.30
CA GLY A 56 -2.73 1.63 7.28
C GLY A 56 -3.90 2.06 6.44
N ILE A 57 -4.23 1.25 5.45
CA ILE A 57 -5.35 1.48 4.57
C ILE A 57 -6.21 0.23 4.58
N HIS A 58 -7.50 0.40 4.74
CA HIS A 58 -8.44 -0.70 4.80
C HIS A 58 -9.42 -0.62 3.64
N TRP A 59 -9.63 -1.74 2.97
CA TRP A 59 -10.61 -1.85 1.89
C TRP A 59 -11.74 -2.75 2.37
N PRO A 60 -12.83 -2.16 2.87
CA PRO A 60 -13.91 -2.95 3.47
C PRO A 60 -14.63 -3.91 2.54
N LEU A 61 -14.73 -3.57 1.26
CA LEU A 61 -15.48 -4.43 0.36
C LEU A 61 -14.76 -5.74 0.05
N ILE A 62 -13.48 -5.78 0.23
CA ILE A 62 -12.72 -6.99 -0.03
C ILE A 62 -11.97 -7.47 1.21
N ASP A 63 -12.25 -6.83 2.33
CA ASP A 63 -11.65 -7.19 3.60
C ASP A 63 -10.13 -7.24 3.53
N GLU A 64 -9.53 -6.21 2.97
CA GLU A 64 -8.09 -6.14 2.87
C GLU A 64 -7.54 -4.97 3.68
N ASP A 65 -6.40 -5.19 4.32
CA ASP A 65 -5.72 -4.17 5.10
C ASP A 65 -4.26 -4.17 4.73
N LEU A 66 -3.69 -3.00 4.49
CA LEU A 66 -2.26 -2.91 4.21
C LEU A 66 -1.64 -1.89 5.15
N SER A 67 -0.51 -2.24 5.70
CA SER A 67 0.21 -1.37 6.61
C SER A 67 1.08 -0.39 5.82
N ILE A 68 1.01 0.88 6.14
CA ILE A 68 1.84 1.88 5.47
C ILE A 68 3.31 1.59 5.77
N ASP A 69 3.64 1.27 7.02
CA ASP A 69 5.01 0.94 7.35
C ASP A 69 5.49 -0.29 6.59
N GLY A 70 4.64 -1.26 6.42
CA GLY A 70 5.00 -2.45 5.68
C GLY A 70 5.29 -2.15 4.23
N LEU A 71 4.48 -1.32 3.62
CA LEU A 71 4.65 -0.96 2.23
C LEU A 71 5.93 -0.14 2.04
N ILE A 72 6.13 0.87 2.85
CA ILE A 72 7.28 1.73 2.74
C ILE A 72 8.55 0.94 3.08
N GLY A 73 8.49 0.09 4.06
CA GLY A 73 9.63 -0.72 4.43
C GLY A 73 10.09 -1.63 3.32
N ALA A 74 9.16 -2.21 2.59
CA ALA A 74 9.50 -3.08 1.49
C ALA A 74 10.24 -2.31 0.41
N LYS A 75 9.81 -1.07 0.15
CA LYS A 75 10.47 -0.27 -0.86
C LYS A 75 11.84 0.14 -0.39
N HIS A 76 11.98 0.49 0.86
CA HIS A 76 13.24 0.94 1.37
C HIS A 76 14.28 -0.16 1.42
N LYS A 77 13.87 -1.37 1.67
CA LYS A 77 14.81 -2.46 1.75
C LYS A 77 15.35 -2.85 0.40
N GLY A 78 14.56 -2.67 -0.61
CA GLY A 78 15.06 -2.93 -1.95
C GLY A 78 15.46 -4.35 -2.21
N PRO A 79 16.44 -4.53 -3.03
CA PRO A 79 16.82 -5.83 -3.50
C PRO A 79 17.17 -6.87 -2.49
N GLN A 80 17.83 -6.51 -1.46
CA GLN A 80 18.23 -7.51 -0.55
C GLN A 80 17.03 -8.11 0.13
N THR A 81 15.98 -7.43 0.16
CA THR A 81 14.81 -7.94 0.77
C THR A 81 14.27 -9.03 -0.09
N LYS A 82 14.42 -8.87 -1.35
CA LYS A 82 13.93 -9.76 -2.24
C LYS A 82 14.37 -11.10 -2.06
N GLU A 83 15.57 -11.32 -1.98
CA GLU A 83 16.00 -12.60 -1.87
C GLU A 83 15.62 -13.18 -0.61
N SER A 84 15.56 -12.47 0.39
CA SER A 84 15.27 -13.07 1.64
C SER A 84 13.83 -13.46 1.65
N ILE A 85 13.00 -12.75 1.01
CA ILE A 85 11.67 -13.11 1.10
C ILE A 85 11.31 -14.08 0.13
N SER A 86 11.82 -13.99 -0.97
CA SER A 86 11.38 -14.86 -1.94
C SER A 86 11.75 -16.13 -1.56
N ALA A 87 12.53 -16.11 -0.75
CA ALA A 87 12.86 -17.36 -0.29
C ALA A 87 11.66 -17.87 0.29
#